data_5f72c6d13d6d435d8e75b83cb6f0ff08
#
_entry.id   5f72c6d13d6d435d8e75b83cb6f0ff08
#
_cell.length_a   1.000
_cell.length_b   1.000
_cell.length_c   1.000
_cell.angle_alpha   90.00
_cell.angle_beta   90.00
_cell.angle_gamma   90.00
#
_symmetry.space_group_name_H-M   'P 1'
#
loop_
_entity.id
_entity.type
_entity.pdbx_description
1 polymer ?
#
loop_
_entity_poly.entity_id
_entity_poly.type
_entity_poly.pdbx_seq_one_letter_code
_entity_poly.pdbx_strand_id
1 'polypeptide(L)'
;EIKIINQIGIAYSDDGQNKKAADIYYQLLKYVRKHFEETITSVGILPMVYFNYARVLDLCGRYEDSAECAEEGRKACLKYGHYQYLPHCLEIQAECAHFMGDDKKSADLYRKCYYLCQGIEYQEGLEITKKEAKEYLGMEFET
;
A
#
# COMPACT_ATOMS: atom_id res chain seq x y z
N GLU A 1 11.10 -16.09 -9.15
CA GLU A 1 10.91 -15.23 -10.34
C GLU A 1 10.04 -14.02 -10.02
N ILE A 2 8.85 -14.21 -9.43
CA ILE A 2 7.98 -13.11 -9.01
C ILE A 2 8.69 -12.19 -8.03
N LYS A 3 9.41 -12.73 -7.06
CA LYS A 3 10.17 -11.95 -6.09
C LYS A 3 11.27 -11.13 -6.74
N ILE A 4 11.92 -11.67 -7.76
CA ILE A 4 12.98 -10.96 -8.52
C ILE A 4 12.37 -9.79 -9.27
N ILE A 5 11.24 -9.99 -9.95
CA ILE A 5 10.54 -8.92 -10.68
C ILE A 5 10.07 -7.83 -9.71
N ASN A 6 9.56 -8.21 -8.54
CA ASN A 6 9.19 -7.26 -7.49
C ASN A 6 10.40 -6.43 -7.04
N GLN A 7 11.55 -7.05 -6.83
CA GLN A 7 12.77 -6.34 -6.45
C GLN A 7 13.25 -5.39 -7.56
N ILE A 8 13.12 -5.78 -8.83
CA ILE A 8 13.42 -4.89 -9.95
C ILE A 8 12.51 -3.66 -9.94
N GLY A 9 11.22 -3.86 -9.70
CA GLY A 9 10.26 -2.76 -9.57
C GLY A 9 10.62 -1.80 -8.44
N ILE A 10 10.99 -2.32 -7.28
CA ILE A 10 11.45 -1.53 -6.14
C ILE A 10 12.71 -0.73 -6.52
N ALA A 11 13.67 -1.37 -7.17
CA ALA A 11 14.92 -0.71 -7.59
C ALA A 11 14.65 0.47 -8.54
N TYR A 12 13.75 0.30 -9.51
CA TYR A 12 13.37 1.42 -10.38
C TYR A 12 12.69 2.54 -9.62
N SER A 13 11.82 2.21 -8.68
CA SER A 13 11.14 3.21 -7.84
C SER A 13 12.14 3.97 -6.96
N ASP A 14 13.08 3.27 -6.35
CA ASP A 14 14.12 3.87 -5.51
C ASP A 14 15.03 4.80 -6.30
N ASP A 15 15.23 4.50 -7.59
CA ASP A 15 15.99 5.35 -8.52
C ASP A 15 15.16 6.50 -9.10
N GLY A 16 13.94 6.69 -8.65
CA GLY A 16 13.04 7.75 -9.13
C GLY A 16 12.38 7.46 -10.48
N GLN A 17 12.55 6.25 -11.02
CA GLN A 17 11.96 5.84 -12.30
C GLN A 17 10.57 5.22 -12.08
N ASN A 18 9.66 6.01 -11.52
CA ASN A 18 8.35 5.53 -11.06
C ASN A 18 7.44 5.04 -12.20
N LYS A 19 7.54 5.63 -13.40
CA LYS A 19 6.76 5.16 -14.56
C LYS A 19 7.18 3.75 -14.98
N LYS A 20 8.49 3.46 -15.01
CA LYS A 20 9.00 2.12 -15.31
C LYS A 20 8.60 1.14 -14.24
N ALA A 21 8.68 1.53 -12.97
CA ALA A 21 8.23 0.72 -11.86
C ALA A 21 6.75 0.39 -11.98
N ALA A 22 5.90 1.37 -12.31
CA ALA A 22 4.47 1.16 -12.50
C ALA A 22 4.18 0.15 -13.63
N ASP A 23 4.88 0.24 -14.75
CA ASP A 23 4.73 -0.71 -15.86
C ASP A 23 5.11 -2.13 -15.43
N ILE A 24 6.19 -2.28 -14.68
CA ILE A 24 6.64 -3.57 -14.15
C ILE A 24 5.58 -4.16 -13.22
N TYR A 25 5.06 -3.38 -12.29
CA TYR A 25 4.03 -3.85 -11.36
C TYR A 25 2.70 -4.15 -12.04
N TYR A 26 2.33 -3.39 -13.05
CA TYR A 26 1.15 -3.68 -13.86
C TYR A 26 1.24 -5.08 -14.49
N GLN A 27 2.36 -5.38 -15.15
CA GLN A 27 2.58 -6.68 -15.76
C GLN A 27 2.68 -7.80 -14.73
N LEU A 28 3.35 -7.53 -13.62
CA LEU A 28 3.48 -8.50 -12.53
C LEU A 28 2.12 -8.84 -11.92
N LEU A 29 1.28 -7.85 -11.69
CA LEU A 29 -0.07 -8.06 -11.14
C LEU A 29 -0.93 -8.88 -12.11
N LYS A 30 -0.89 -8.60 -13.40
CA LYS A 30 -1.58 -9.40 -14.42
C LYS A 30 -1.14 -10.87 -14.38
N TYR A 31 0.17 -11.09 -14.29
CA TYR A 31 0.73 -12.44 -14.22
C TYR A 31 0.27 -13.16 -12.94
N VAL A 32 0.39 -12.53 -11.79
CA VAL A 32 0.00 -13.13 -10.50
C VAL A 32 -1.49 -13.45 -10.47
N ARG A 33 -2.34 -12.57 -10.97
CA ARG A 33 -3.78 -12.81 -11.06
C ARG A 33 -4.13 -14.00 -11.95
N LYS A 34 -3.47 -14.10 -13.10
CA LYS A 34 -3.71 -15.19 -14.07
C LYS A 34 -3.31 -16.55 -13.48
N HIS A 35 -2.23 -16.60 -12.71
CA HIS A 35 -1.66 -17.84 -12.17
C HIS A 35 -2.00 -18.08 -10.70
N PHE A 36 -2.87 -17.24 -10.12
CA PHE A 36 -3.21 -17.29 -8.69
C PHE A 36 -3.74 -18.64 -8.24
N GLU A 37 -4.62 -19.24 -9.04
CA GLU A 37 -5.24 -20.54 -8.76
C GLU A 37 -4.25 -21.71 -8.89
N GLU A 38 -3.14 -21.49 -9.59
CA GLU A 38 -2.18 -22.53 -9.93
C GLU A 38 -1.07 -22.71 -8.90
N THR A 39 -0.86 -21.70 -8.02
CA THR A 39 0.25 -21.72 -7.06
C THR A 39 -0.16 -21.17 -5.69
N ILE A 40 -0.04 -22.02 -4.68
CA ILE A 40 -0.25 -21.63 -3.27
C ILE A 40 0.69 -20.48 -2.85
N THR A 41 1.87 -20.42 -3.46
CA THR A 41 2.85 -19.33 -3.21
C THR A 41 2.35 -17.96 -3.62
N SER A 42 1.39 -17.88 -4.55
CA SER A 42 0.80 -16.61 -4.99
C SER A 42 -0.08 -15.96 -3.91
N VAL A 43 -0.61 -16.73 -2.98
CA VAL A 43 -1.51 -16.25 -1.92
C VAL A 43 -0.86 -15.19 -1.05
N GLY A 44 0.40 -15.43 -0.63
CA GLY A 44 1.14 -14.47 0.19
C GLY A 44 1.75 -13.32 -0.62
N ILE A 45 1.90 -13.51 -1.92
CA ILE A 45 2.55 -12.54 -2.81
C ILE A 45 1.54 -11.48 -3.31
N LEU A 46 0.29 -11.88 -3.52
CA LEU A 46 -0.72 -10.98 -4.09
C LEU A 46 -0.90 -9.68 -3.28
N PRO A 47 -1.10 -9.72 -1.94
CA PRO A 47 -1.18 -8.48 -1.16
C PRO A 47 0.06 -7.60 -1.29
N MET A 48 1.24 -8.20 -1.30
CA MET A 48 2.51 -7.49 -1.45
C MET A 48 2.60 -6.77 -2.79
N VAL A 49 2.21 -7.43 -3.88
CA VAL A 49 2.23 -6.81 -5.22
C VAL A 49 1.24 -5.64 -5.28
N TYR A 50 0.05 -5.81 -4.70
CA TYR A 50 -0.94 -4.73 -4.66
C TYR A 50 -0.41 -3.49 -3.93
N PHE A 51 0.14 -3.65 -2.72
CA PHE A 51 0.57 -2.46 -1.97
C PHE A 51 1.81 -1.82 -2.61
N ASN A 52 2.74 -2.58 -3.15
CA ASN A 52 3.90 -2.04 -3.86
C ASN A 52 3.48 -1.27 -5.13
N TYR A 53 2.55 -1.82 -5.89
CA TYR A 53 2.00 -1.14 -7.07
C TYR A 53 1.27 0.14 -6.66
N ALA A 54 0.44 0.06 -5.63
CA ALA A 54 -0.26 1.24 -5.11
C ALA A 54 0.72 2.35 -4.70
N ARG A 55 1.80 1.99 -4.01
CA ARG A 55 2.85 2.95 -3.62
C ARG A 55 3.48 3.63 -4.83
N VAL A 56 3.79 2.87 -5.86
CA VAL A 56 4.39 3.42 -7.09
C VAL A 56 3.40 4.34 -7.82
N LEU A 57 2.12 3.96 -7.89
CA LEU A 57 1.08 4.80 -8.47
C LEU A 57 0.93 6.13 -7.72
N ASP A 58 0.98 6.10 -6.39
CA ASP A 58 0.98 7.28 -5.55
C ASP A 58 2.17 8.20 -5.89
N LEU A 59 3.38 7.63 -5.99
CA LEU A 59 4.59 8.37 -6.36
C LEU A 59 4.51 8.95 -7.78
N CYS A 60 3.73 8.35 -8.67
CA CYS A 60 3.44 8.89 -10.01
C CYS A 60 2.38 9.99 -10.00
N GLY A 61 1.75 10.28 -8.87
CA GLY A 61 0.63 11.22 -8.79
C GLY A 61 -0.70 10.66 -9.28
N ARG A 62 -0.78 9.35 -9.51
CA ARG A 62 -2.00 8.64 -9.94
C ARG A 62 -2.80 8.18 -8.73
N TYR A 63 -3.31 9.15 -7.98
CA TYR A 63 -3.89 8.91 -6.64
C TYR A 63 -5.15 8.06 -6.66
N GLU A 64 -6.02 8.26 -7.64
CA GLU A 64 -7.25 7.46 -7.76
C GLU A 64 -6.92 5.99 -8.03
N ASP A 65 -6.06 5.71 -9.00
CA ASP A 65 -5.60 4.37 -9.33
C ASP A 65 -4.87 3.73 -8.15
N SER A 66 -4.06 4.50 -7.45
CA SER A 66 -3.34 4.06 -6.26
C SER A 66 -4.31 3.64 -5.15
N ALA A 67 -5.32 4.46 -4.87
CA ALA A 67 -6.31 4.16 -3.84
C ALA A 67 -7.11 2.90 -4.17
N GLU A 68 -7.50 2.71 -5.42
CA GLU A 68 -8.18 1.49 -5.88
C GLU A 68 -7.30 0.25 -5.73
N CYS A 69 -6.04 0.36 -6.13
CA CYS A 69 -5.07 -0.73 -6.00
C CYS A 69 -4.84 -1.10 -4.53
N ALA A 70 -4.71 -0.10 -3.66
CA ALA A 70 -4.57 -0.31 -2.21
C ALA A 70 -5.83 -0.96 -1.62
N GLU A 71 -7.02 -0.62 -2.11
CA GLU A 71 -8.27 -1.27 -1.68
C GLU A 71 -8.30 -2.74 -2.05
N GLU A 72 -7.87 -3.10 -3.25
CA GLU A 72 -7.76 -4.50 -3.65
C GLU A 72 -6.72 -5.23 -2.79
N GLY A 73 -5.63 -4.57 -2.46
CA GLY A 73 -4.62 -5.09 -1.53
C GLY A 73 -5.20 -5.32 -0.13
N ARG A 74 -5.98 -4.37 0.38
CA ARG A 74 -6.65 -4.48 1.68
C ARG A 74 -7.59 -5.70 1.71
N LYS A 75 -8.42 -5.85 0.68
CA LYS A 75 -9.33 -6.99 0.55
C LYS A 75 -8.56 -8.31 0.51
N ALA A 76 -7.46 -8.37 -0.23
CA ALA A 76 -6.62 -9.56 -0.30
C ALA A 76 -5.99 -9.89 1.05
N CYS A 77 -5.51 -8.89 1.80
CA CYS A 77 -4.98 -9.08 3.15
C CYS A 77 -6.00 -9.72 4.08
N LEU A 78 -7.22 -9.23 4.06
CA LEU A 78 -8.29 -9.75 4.91
C LEU A 78 -8.72 -11.15 4.49
N LYS A 79 -8.85 -11.37 3.18
CA LYS A 79 -9.28 -12.67 2.64
C LYS A 79 -8.31 -13.80 2.96
N TYR A 80 -7.02 -13.52 2.87
CA TYR A 80 -5.97 -14.55 3.00
C TYR A 80 -5.21 -14.50 4.34
N GLY A 81 -5.58 -13.59 5.24
CA GLY A 81 -4.97 -13.51 6.57
C GLY A 81 -3.56 -12.90 6.58
N HIS A 82 -3.19 -12.10 5.60
CA HIS A 82 -1.88 -11.44 5.53
C HIS A 82 -1.95 -10.03 6.12
N TYR A 83 -2.25 -9.95 7.41
CA TYR A 83 -2.50 -8.69 8.11
C TYR A 83 -1.28 -7.77 8.20
N GLN A 84 -0.08 -8.30 8.00
CA GLN A 84 1.16 -7.52 8.03
C GLN A 84 1.22 -6.44 6.92
N TYR A 85 0.47 -6.61 5.83
CA TYR A 85 0.43 -5.63 4.73
C TYR A 85 -0.75 -4.67 4.83
N LEU A 86 -1.67 -4.92 5.74
CA LEU A 86 -2.89 -4.11 5.90
C LEU A 86 -2.59 -2.65 6.28
N PRO A 87 -1.66 -2.36 7.23
CA PRO A 87 -1.30 -0.98 7.54
C PRO A 87 -0.78 -0.21 6.35
N HIS A 88 0.00 -0.84 5.48
CA HIS A 88 0.55 -0.21 4.28
C HIS A 88 -0.57 0.21 3.32
N CYS A 89 -1.58 -0.64 3.15
CA CYS A 89 -2.73 -0.32 2.28
C CYS A 89 -3.53 0.86 2.83
N LEU A 90 -3.78 0.88 4.15
CA LEU A 90 -4.51 1.97 4.81
C LEU A 90 -3.75 3.29 4.73
N GLU A 91 -2.44 3.26 4.95
CA GLU A 91 -1.57 4.44 4.87
C GLU A 91 -1.59 5.04 3.47
N ILE A 92 -1.46 4.22 2.43
CA ILE A 92 -1.52 4.69 1.04
C ILE A 92 -2.88 5.29 0.73
N GLN A 93 -3.97 4.65 1.15
CA GLN A 93 -5.31 5.18 0.95
C GLN A 93 -5.51 6.54 1.65
N ALA A 94 -4.96 6.68 2.85
CA ALA A 94 -5.02 7.93 3.61
C ALA A 94 -4.28 9.06 2.89
N GLU A 95 -3.08 8.79 2.43
CA GLU A 95 -2.26 9.73 1.68
C GLU A 95 -2.94 10.15 0.38
N CYS A 96 -3.45 9.19 -0.39
CA CYS A 96 -4.18 9.47 -1.62
C CYS A 96 -5.44 10.29 -1.38
N ALA A 97 -6.20 10.01 -0.33
CA ALA A 97 -7.39 10.79 0.03
C ALA A 97 -7.03 12.25 0.30
N HIS A 98 -5.93 12.51 1.00
CA HIS A 98 -5.43 13.86 1.24
C HIS A 98 -5.10 14.57 -0.07
N PHE A 99 -4.31 13.95 -0.94
CA PHE A 99 -3.92 14.55 -2.21
C PHE A 99 -5.10 14.74 -3.18
N MET A 100 -6.18 13.99 -3.02
CA MET A 100 -7.42 14.18 -3.76
C MET A 100 -8.37 15.20 -3.11
N GLY A 101 -7.96 15.81 -2.00
CA GLY A 101 -8.72 16.86 -1.31
C GLY A 101 -9.76 16.37 -0.32
N ASP A 102 -9.78 15.10 0.03
CA ASP A 102 -10.71 14.51 1.01
C ASP A 102 -10.01 14.29 2.35
N ASP A 103 -9.78 15.38 3.08
CA ASP A 103 -9.05 15.33 4.35
C ASP A 103 -9.84 14.62 5.45
N LYS A 104 -11.17 14.63 5.40
CA LYS A 104 -11.99 13.88 6.35
C LYS A 104 -11.78 12.38 6.20
N LYS A 105 -11.83 11.89 4.97
CA LYS A 105 -11.55 10.48 4.68
C LYS A 105 -10.11 10.12 5.04
N SER A 106 -9.16 10.99 4.71
CA SER A 106 -7.76 10.82 5.07
C SER A 106 -7.58 10.66 6.57
N ALA A 107 -8.18 11.54 7.37
CA ALA A 107 -8.11 11.51 8.83
C ALA A 107 -8.66 10.19 9.39
N ASP A 108 -9.81 9.74 8.88
CA ASP A 108 -10.42 8.49 9.32
C ASP A 108 -9.52 7.28 9.00
N LEU A 109 -8.89 7.28 7.84
CA LEU A 109 -7.97 6.22 7.42
C LEU A 109 -6.69 6.21 8.25
N TYR A 110 -6.13 7.38 8.58
CA TYR A 110 -4.97 7.46 9.48
C TYR A 110 -5.32 6.96 10.89
N ARG A 111 -6.50 7.27 11.41
CA ARG A 111 -6.94 6.73 12.71
C ARG A 111 -7.01 5.21 12.68
N LYS A 112 -7.62 4.64 11.64
CA LYS A 112 -7.69 3.18 11.47
C LYS A 112 -6.31 2.56 11.40
N CYS A 113 -5.41 3.16 10.64
CA CYS A 113 -4.03 2.69 10.50
C CYS A 113 -3.29 2.74 11.84
N TYR A 114 -3.42 3.82 12.57
CA TYR A 114 -2.81 3.99 13.89
C TYR A 114 -3.26 2.91 14.87
N TYR A 115 -4.57 2.71 15.03
CA TYR A 115 -5.10 1.72 15.96
C TYR A 115 -4.80 0.28 15.53
N LEU A 116 -4.77 0.01 14.24
CA LEU A 116 -4.34 -1.29 13.72
C LEU A 116 -2.88 -1.55 14.06
N CYS A 117 -2.00 -0.59 13.83
CA CYS A 117 -0.57 -0.71 14.16
C CYS A 117 -0.35 -0.92 15.65
N GLN A 118 -1.13 -0.25 16.52
CA GLN A 118 -1.10 -0.51 17.96
C GLN A 118 -1.51 -1.95 18.27
N GLY A 119 -2.60 -2.42 17.68
CA GLY A 119 -3.15 -3.75 17.94
C GLY A 119 -2.22 -4.88 17.54
N ILE A 120 -1.47 -4.71 16.46
CA ILE A 120 -0.49 -5.70 15.98
C ILE A 120 0.93 -5.41 16.44
N GLU A 121 1.11 -4.39 17.29
CA GLU A 121 2.41 -3.99 17.85
C GLU A 121 3.46 -3.65 16.78
N TYR A 122 3.01 -2.99 15.70
CA TYR A 122 3.87 -2.58 14.60
C TYR A 122 4.38 -1.15 14.82
N GLN A 123 5.52 -1.03 15.49
CA GLN A 123 6.09 0.26 15.92
C GLN A 123 6.46 1.17 14.74
N GLU A 124 7.08 0.62 13.72
CA GLU A 124 7.45 1.41 12.52
C GLU A 124 6.20 2.02 11.85
N GLY A 125 5.14 1.25 11.74
CA GLY A 125 3.86 1.73 11.20
C GLY A 125 3.23 2.84 12.03
N LEU A 126 3.35 2.76 13.37
CA LEU A 126 2.90 3.82 14.27
C LEU A 126 3.65 5.13 14.01
N GLU A 127 4.96 5.07 13.89
CA GLU A 127 5.80 6.25 13.67
C GLU A 127 5.52 6.90 12.31
N ILE A 128 5.40 6.11 11.26
CA ILE A 128 5.05 6.59 9.92
C ILE A 128 3.67 7.25 9.92
N THR A 129 2.68 6.60 10.52
CA THR A 129 1.30 7.10 10.60
C THR A 129 1.23 8.43 11.34
N LYS A 130 1.89 8.53 12.49
CA LYS A 130 1.96 9.77 13.28
C LYS A 130 2.58 10.91 12.46
N LYS A 131 3.71 10.62 11.80
CA LYS A 131 4.44 11.60 11.02
C LYS A 131 3.60 12.15 9.87
N GLU A 132 3.00 11.28 9.08
CA GLU A 132 2.20 11.67 7.92
C GLU A 132 0.92 12.39 8.32
N ALA A 133 0.21 11.88 9.30
CA ALA A 133 -1.02 12.51 9.78
C ALA A 133 -0.76 13.92 10.32
N LYS A 134 0.36 14.11 10.99
CA LYS A 134 0.77 15.44 11.45
C LYS A 134 1.17 16.35 10.29
N GLU A 135 1.98 15.84 9.38
CA GLU A 135 2.49 16.60 8.24
C GLU A 135 1.37 17.07 7.31
N TYR A 136 0.45 16.16 6.97
CA TYR A 136 -0.61 16.45 6.00
C TYR A 136 -1.85 17.08 6.61
N LEU A 137 -2.22 16.69 7.81
CA LEU A 137 -3.51 17.05 8.43
C LEU A 137 -3.38 17.80 9.75
N GLY A 138 -2.18 17.98 10.27
CA GLY A 138 -2.00 18.56 11.59
C GLY A 138 -2.53 17.70 12.74
N MET A 139 -2.74 16.41 12.49
CA MET A 139 -3.27 15.49 13.50
C MET A 139 -2.20 15.02 14.46
N GLU A 140 -2.59 14.92 15.73
CA GLU A 140 -1.78 14.29 16.76
C GLU A 140 -2.58 13.17 17.41
N PHE A 141 -1.89 12.08 17.76
CA PHE A 141 -2.48 10.95 18.46
C PHE A 141 -2.03 10.97 19.91
N GLU A 142 -2.97 10.76 20.82
CA GLU A 142 -2.65 10.63 22.22
C GLU A 142 -1.87 9.32 22.48
N THR A 143 -0.82 9.43 23.24
CA THR A 143 0.04 8.29 23.61
C THR A 143 -0.54 7.52 24.79
#